data_aed021ce1151c11adc3e3ba382dcf19e
#
_entry.id   aed021ce1151c11adc3e3ba382dcf19e
#
_cell.length_a   1.000
_cell.length_b   1.000
_cell.length_c   1.000
_cell.angle_alpha   90.00
_cell.angle_beta   90.00
_cell.angle_gamma   90.00
#
_symmetry.space_group_name_H-M   'P 1'
#
loop_
_entity.id
_entity.type
_entity.pdbx_description
1 polymer ?
#
loop_
_entity_poly.entity_id
_entity_poly.type
_entity_poly.pdbx_seq_one_letter_code
_entity_poly.pdbx_strand_id
1 'polypeptide(L)'
;MAVIGASGAGKSTFLDLLAKKDKKGTASGEILVNGKQVGDAEYRRVVGFVDQEDTLMGTLTVYETVLCSALLRLPRDMSIADKKMRVLETMHELGILSIRDSLVGESGQRSISGGEKRRVSIACELVTSPSILFLDEPTSG
;
A
#
# COMPACT_ATOMS: atom_id res chain seq x y z
N MET A 1 -9.86 -0.40 -12.64
CA MET A 1 -10.28 0.89 -13.23
C MET A 1 -9.06 1.81 -13.26
N ALA A 2 -8.84 2.56 -14.35
CA ALA A 2 -7.79 3.59 -14.41
C ALA A 2 -8.43 4.98 -14.47
N VAL A 3 -7.85 5.93 -13.68
CA VAL A 3 -8.24 7.34 -13.69
C VAL A 3 -7.16 8.10 -14.43
N ILE A 4 -7.49 8.66 -15.60
CA ILE A 4 -6.56 9.33 -16.50
C ILE A 4 -6.91 10.82 -16.57
N GLY A 5 -5.88 11.67 -16.54
CA GLY A 5 -6.05 13.13 -16.65
C GLY A 5 -4.70 13.85 -16.54
N ALA A 6 -4.68 15.12 -16.94
CA ALA A 6 -3.49 15.96 -16.82
C ALA A 6 -3.04 16.13 -15.37
N SER A 7 -1.78 16.57 -15.16
CA SER A 7 -1.31 16.96 -13.83
C SER A 7 -2.19 18.10 -13.29
N GLY A 8 -2.54 18.03 -12.00
CA GLY A 8 -3.45 19.01 -11.37
C GLY A 8 -4.94 18.79 -11.65
N ALA A 9 -5.35 17.79 -12.43
CA ALA A 9 -6.77 17.51 -12.74
C ALA A 9 -7.58 16.96 -11.55
N GLY A 10 -6.95 16.77 -10.38
CA GLY A 10 -7.63 16.27 -9.16
C GLY A 10 -7.66 14.75 -9.01
N LYS A 11 -6.86 14.00 -9.78
CA LYS A 11 -6.81 12.51 -9.70
C LYS A 11 -6.55 12.00 -8.28
N SER A 12 -5.46 12.48 -7.65
CA SER A 12 -5.08 12.11 -6.28
C SER A 12 -6.17 12.52 -5.28
N THR A 13 -6.74 13.72 -5.42
CA THR A 13 -7.85 14.18 -4.58
C THR A 13 -9.07 13.26 -4.69
N PHE A 14 -9.39 12.80 -5.89
CA PHE A 14 -10.48 11.85 -6.11
C PHE A 14 -10.20 10.50 -5.46
N LEU A 15 -8.97 9.97 -5.61
CA LEU A 15 -8.57 8.71 -4.97
C LEU A 15 -8.62 8.82 -3.42
N ASP A 16 -8.16 9.94 -2.87
CA ASP A 16 -8.20 10.18 -1.43
C ASP A 16 -9.63 10.28 -0.88
N LEU A 17 -10.55 10.91 -1.64
CA LEU A 17 -11.96 10.94 -1.29
C LEU A 17 -12.56 9.54 -1.30
N LEU A 18 -12.27 8.74 -2.32
CA LEU A 18 -12.72 7.34 -2.38
C LEU A 18 -12.13 6.51 -1.25
N ALA A 19 -10.86 6.71 -0.91
CA ALA A 19 -10.20 6.00 0.20
C ALA A 19 -10.62 6.49 1.59
N LYS A 20 -11.49 7.50 1.66
CA LYS A 20 -11.92 8.17 2.92
C LYS A 20 -10.73 8.65 3.75
N LYS A 21 -9.68 9.15 3.10
CA LYS A 21 -8.58 9.82 3.80
C LYS A 21 -9.03 11.17 4.34
N ASP A 22 -8.58 11.51 5.55
CA ASP A 22 -8.89 12.80 6.15
C ASP A 22 -8.22 13.94 5.35
N LYS A 23 -9.04 14.75 4.69
CA LYS A 23 -8.60 15.93 3.92
C LYS A 23 -9.33 17.20 4.34
N LYS A 24 -8.67 18.34 4.09
CA LYS A 24 -9.28 19.65 4.25
C LYS A 24 -10.38 19.83 3.19
N GLY A 25 -11.58 20.19 3.61
CA GLY A 25 -12.73 20.44 2.73
C GLY A 25 -13.97 19.68 3.17
N THR A 26 -15.08 19.92 2.48
CA THR A 26 -16.35 19.24 2.73
C THR A 26 -16.60 18.25 1.60
N ALA A 27 -16.65 16.96 1.93
CA ALA A 27 -17.06 15.92 0.99
C ALA A 27 -18.58 15.71 1.11
N SER A 28 -19.27 15.61 0.00
CA SER A 28 -20.70 15.27 -0.07
C SER A 28 -20.92 14.11 -1.03
N GLY A 29 -21.92 13.29 -0.76
CA GLY A 29 -22.25 12.11 -1.56
C GLY A 29 -22.10 10.82 -0.75
N GLU A 30 -22.27 9.70 -1.44
CA GLU A 30 -22.22 8.36 -0.85
C GLU A 30 -21.20 7.48 -1.55
N ILE A 31 -20.45 6.71 -0.76
CA ILE A 31 -19.56 5.65 -1.28
C ILE A 31 -20.21 4.31 -0.96
N LEU A 32 -20.54 3.58 -2.01
CA LEU A 32 -21.17 2.27 -1.92
C LEU A 32 -20.18 1.17 -2.34
N VAL A 33 -20.13 0.09 -1.57
CA VAL A 33 -19.38 -1.12 -1.94
C VAL A 33 -20.39 -2.20 -2.31
N ASN A 34 -20.35 -2.66 -3.56
CA ASN A 34 -21.36 -3.58 -4.11
C ASN A 34 -22.80 -3.11 -3.88
N GLY A 35 -23.06 -1.79 -4.05
CA GLY A 35 -24.37 -1.18 -3.90
C GLY A 35 -24.86 -1.00 -2.46
N LYS A 36 -24.00 -1.23 -1.44
CA LYS A 36 -24.34 -1.09 -0.03
C LYS A 36 -23.46 -0.04 0.64
N GLN A 37 -24.03 0.72 1.56
CA GLN A 37 -23.26 1.56 2.47
C GLN A 37 -22.46 0.67 3.44
N VAL A 38 -21.17 0.95 3.57
CA VAL A 38 -20.26 0.25 4.49
C VAL A 38 -19.77 1.24 5.53
N GLY A 39 -19.78 0.84 6.80
CA GLY A 39 -19.27 1.65 7.90
C GLY A 39 -17.77 1.95 7.74
N ASP A 40 -17.30 3.11 8.22
CA ASP A 40 -15.92 3.56 8.02
C ASP A 40 -14.88 2.57 8.56
N ALA A 41 -15.15 1.96 9.71
CA ALA A 41 -14.25 0.95 10.29
C ALA A 41 -14.15 -0.32 9.44
N GLU A 42 -15.24 -0.76 8.83
CA GLU A 42 -15.28 -1.90 7.93
C GLU A 42 -14.62 -1.57 6.59
N TYR A 43 -14.92 -0.39 6.05
CA TYR A 43 -14.33 0.10 4.81
C TYR A 43 -12.79 0.16 4.89
N ARG A 44 -12.23 0.71 5.98
CA ARG A 44 -10.78 0.79 6.21
C ARG A 44 -10.10 -0.58 6.29
N ARG A 45 -10.81 -1.64 6.62
CA ARG A 45 -10.25 -3.01 6.67
C ARG A 45 -10.09 -3.65 5.29
N VAL A 46 -10.93 -3.24 4.34
CA VAL A 46 -10.97 -3.82 2.99
C VAL A 46 -10.25 -2.97 1.95
N VAL A 47 -9.79 -1.78 2.32
CA VAL A 47 -9.10 -0.83 1.45
C VAL A 47 -7.62 -0.78 1.77
N GLY A 48 -6.78 -0.89 0.74
CA GLY A 48 -5.37 -0.50 0.75
C GLY A 48 -5.16 0.76 -0.07
N PHE A 49 -4.18 1.56 0.31
CA PHE A 49 -3.82 2.78 -0.42
C PHE A 49 -2.30 2.94 -0.50
N VAL A 50 -1.79 3.08 -1.71
CA VAL A 50 -0.38 3.36 -1.97
C VAL A 50 -0.24 4.79 -2.46
N ASP A 51 0.39 5.63 -1.64
CA ASP A 51 0.65 7.04 -1.95
C ASP A 51 1.63 7.19 -3.11
N GLN A 52 1.67 8.37 -3.73
CA GLN A 52 2.62 8.69 -4.80
C GLN A 52 4.08 8.66 -4.30
N GLU A 53 4.33 9.14 -3.07
CA GLU A 53 5.64 9.13 -2.44
C GLU A 53 5.82 7.88 -1.56
N ASP A 54 6.94 7.18 -1.75
CA ASP A 54 7.29 6.01 -0.95
C ASP A 54 7.93 6.43 0.39
N THR A 55 7.14 6.46 1.45
CA THR A 55 7.59 6.76 2.82
C THR A 55 8.13 5.50 3.51
N LEU A 56 9.21 4.93 2.97
CA LEU A 56 9.84 3.73 3.50
C LEU A 56 11.01 4.05 4.43
N MET A 57 11.20 3.25 5.47
CA MET A 57 12.34 3.36 6.39
C MET A 57 13.59 2.78 5.72
N GLY A 58 14.54 3.63 5.34
CA GLY A 58 15.76 3.23 4.64
C GLY A 58 16.68 2.29 5.43
N THR A 59 16.56 2.27 6.75
CA THR A 59 17.37 1.44 7.65
C THR A 59 16.91 -0.01 7.75
N LEU A 60 15.71 -0.33 7.25
CA LEU A 60 15.16 -1.67 7.24
C LEU A 60 15.47 -2.39 5.92
N THR A 61 15.53 -3.71 5.98
CA THR A 61 15.53 -4.55 4.80
C THR A 61 14.13 -4.58 4.17
N VAL A 62 14.06 -4.99 2.90
CA VAL A 62 12.79 -5.17 2.19
C VAL A 62 11.87 -6.13 2.95
N TYR A 63 12.42 -7.26 3.43
CA TYR A 63 11.66 -8.23 4.21
C TYR A 63 11.13 -7.65 5.52
N GLU A 64 11.98 -6.96 6.28
CA GLU A 64 11.59 -6.34 7.55
C GLU A 64 10.49 -5.30 7.37
N THR A 65 10.56 -4.50 6.30
CA THR A 65 9.56 -3.48 5.97
C THR A 65 8.18 -4.12 5.76
N VAL A 66 8.09 -5.15 4.90
CA VAL A 66 6.82 -5.84 4.64
C VAL A 66 6.34 -6.62 5.86
N LEU A 67 7.27 -7.23 6.62
CA LEU A 67 6.96 -7.95 7.85
C LEU A 67 6.38 -7.01 8.93
N CYS A 68 6.92 -5.82 9.09
CA CYS A 68 6.37 -4.82 10.01
C CYS A 68 4.91 -4.50 9.67
N SER A 69 4.59 -4.27 8.39
CA SER A 69 3.21 -4.05 7.95
C SER A 69 2.31 -5.24 8.28
N ALA A 70 2.78 -6.47 8.00
CA ALA A 70 2.06 -7.69 8.30
C ALA A 70 1.79 -7.87 9.80
N LEU A 71 2.80 -7.63 10.65
CA LEU A 71 2.67 -7.80 12.10
C LEU A 71 1.66 -6.82 12.72
N LEU A 72 1.62 -5.59 12.21
CA LEU A 72 0.75 -4.54 12.72
C LEU A 72 -0.70 -4.63 12.23
N ARG A 73 -0.91 -5.09 10.99
CA ARG A 73 -2.20 -4.98 10.30
C ARG A 73 -2.95 -6.31 10.14
N LEU A 74 -2.25 -7.46 10.10
CA LEU A 74 -2.90 -8.76 10.03
C LEU A 74 -3.56 -9.12 11.38
N PRO A 75 -4.63 -9.95 11.36
CA PRO A 75 -5.37 -10.34 12.56
C PRO A 75 -4.45 -10.86 13.68
N ARG A 76 -4.83 -10.57 14.93
CA ARG A 76 -4.02 -10.93 16.11
C ARG A 76 -4.01 -12.44 16.38
N ASP A 77 -5.04 -13.14 15.97
CA ASP A 77 -5.20 -14.60 16.07
C ASP A 77 -4.41 -15.37 15.01
N MET A 78 -3.96 -14.70 13.93
CA MET A 78 -3.06 -15.29 12.95
C MET A 78 -1.68 -15.54 13.55
N SER A 79 -1.15 -16.77 13.40
CA SER A 79 0.17 -17.11 13.92
C SER A 79 1.29 -16.29 13.27
N ILE A 80 2.40 -16.10 14.00
CA ILE A 80 3.57 -15.40 13.43
C ILE A 80 4.15 -16.16 12.23
N ALA A 81 4.06 -17.49 12.23
CA ALA A 81 4.51 -18.32 11.12
C ALA A 81 3.69 -18.05 9.86
N ASP A 82 2.35 -17.99 10.00
CA ASP A 82 1.45 -17.67 8.88
C ASP A 82 1.64 -16.25 8.35
N LYS A 83 1.86 -15.27 9.25
CA LYS A 83 2.19 -13.90 8.86
C LYS A 83 3.48 -13.84 8.04
N LYS A 84 4.53 -14.56 8.46
CA LYS A 84 5.79 -14.64 7.73
C LYS A 84 5.61 -15.32 6.36
N MET A 85 4.82 -16.38 6.30
CA MET A 85 4.50 -17.05 5.04
C MET A 85 3.80 -16.09 4.09
N ARG A 86 2.78 -15.37 4.57
CA ARG A 86 2.05 -14.37 3.78
C ARG A 86 2.96 -13.26 3.23
N VAL A 87 3.95 -12.82 4.02
CA VAL A 87 4.98 -11.85 3.57
C VAL A 87 5.77 -12.42 2.39
N LEU A 88 6.27 -13.66 2.51
CA LEU A 88 7.06 -14.29 1.44
C LEU A 88 6.24 -14.50 0.16
N GLU A 89 4.98 -14.91 0.27
CA GLU A 89 4.04 -15.04 -0.85
C GLU A 89 3.85 -13.70 -1.56
N THR A 90 3.53 -12.65 -0.82
CA THR A 90 3.34 -11.30 -1.37
C THR A 90 4.62 -10.78 -2.05
N MET A 91 5.78 -11.01 -1.46
CA MET A 91 7.06 -10.64 -2.05
C MET A 91 7.36 -11.41 -3.34
N HIS A 92 6.98 -12.69 -3.38
CA HIS A 92 7.12 -13.52 -4.58
C HIS A 92 6.19 -13.02 -5.70
N GLU A 93 4.93 -12.75 -5.41
CA GLU A 93 3.94 -12.20 -6.35
C GLU A 93 4.41 -10.90 -7.02
N LEU A 94 5.10 -10.04 -6.25
CA LEU A 94 5.62 -8.76 -6.74
C LEU A 94 7.04 -8.82 -7.32
N GLY A 95 7.66 -10.02 -7.34
CA GLY A 95 9.00 -10.22 -7.89
C GLY A 95 10.12 -9.53 -7.10
N ILE A 96 9.92 -9.31 -5.78
CA ILE A 96 10.91 -8.67 -4.88
C ILE A 96 11.53 -9.64 -3.87
N LEU A 97 11.24 -10.94 -3.98
CA LEU A 97 11.77 -11.94 -3.07
C LEU A 97 13.30 -12.06 -3.14
N SER A 98 13.89 -11.86 -4.32
CA SER A 98 15.35 -11.93 -4.52
C SER A 98 16.13 -10.83 -3.80
N ILE A 99 15.48 -9.71 -3.51
CA ILE A 99 16.07 -8.55 -2.83
C ILE A 99 15.64 -8.44 -1.37
N ARG A 100 15.04 -9.49 -0.79
CA ARG A 100 14.46 -9.47 0.56
C ARG A 100 15.43 -9.01 1.65
N ASP A 101 16.71 -9.37 1.52
CA ASP A 101 17.76 -9.08 2.50
C ASP A 101 18.50 -7.76 2.20
N SER A 102 18.13 -7.06 1.12
CA SER A 102 18.67 -5.75 0.77
C SER A 102 18.05 -4.65 1.63
N LEU A 103 18.86 -3.65 2.01
CA LEU A 103 18.34 -2.45 2.66
C LEU A 103 17.49 -1.65 1.67
N VAL A 104 16.40 -1.09 2.13
CA VAL A 104 15.58 -0.15 1.37
C VAL A 104 16.44 1.06 0.97
N GLY A 105 17.27 1.55 1.91
CA GLY A 105 18.26 2.60 1.68
C GLY A 105 17.66 3.99 1.49
N GLU A 106 18.45 4.99 1.83
CA GLU A 106 18.14 6.40 1.61
C GLU A 106 18.67 6.88 0.26
N SER A 107 18.20 8.03 -0.20
CA SER A 107 18.68 8.65 -1.43
C SER A 107 20.19 8.97 -1.31
N GLY A 108 21.00 8.47 -2.26
CA GLY A 108 22.47 8.66 -2.26
C GLY A 108 23.28 7.56 -1.57
N GLN A 109 22.66 6.55 -0.98
CA GLN A 109 23.32 5.35 -0.43
C GLN A 109 23.00 4.10 -1.27
N ARG A 110 23.70 2.99 -0.97
CA ARG A 110 23.41 1.69 -1.59
C ARG A 110 21.99 1.28 -1.22
N SER A 111 21.07 1.40 -2.16
CA SER A 111 19.64 1.20 -1.97
C SER A 111 19.07 0.40 -3.14
N ILE A 112 17.89 -0.16 -2.94
CA ILE A 112 17.10 -0.74 -4.02
C ILE A 112 16.65 0.38 -4.99
N SER A 113 16.35 0.02 -6.24
CA SER A 113 15.89 0.96 -7.27
C SER A 113 14.53 1.59 -6.92
N GLY A 114 14.19 2.72 -7.55
CA GLY A 114 12.89 3.37 -7.36
C GLY A 114 11.71 2.43 -7.65
N GLY A 115 11.78 1.71 -8.76
CA GLY A 115 10.75 0.72 -9.09
C GLY A 115 10.65 -0.45 -8.09
N GLU A 116 11.76 -0.84 -7.44
CA GLU A 116 11.73 -1.81 -6.34
C GLU A 116 11.14 -1.20 -5.07
N LYS A 117 11.48 0.05 -4.71
CA LYS A 117 10.84 0.77 -3.61
C LYS A 117 9.32 0.84 -3.79
N ARG A 118 8.89 1.18 -5.01
CA ARG A 118 7.46 1.21 -5.35
C ARG A 118 6.78 -0.14 -5.14
N ARG A 119 7.42 -1.25 -5.57
CA ARG A 119 6.89 -2.60 -5.30
C ARG A 119 6.88 -2.97 -3.82
N VAL A 120 7.85 -2.50 -3.03
CA VAL A 120 7.85 -2.68 -1.57
C VAL A 120 6.69 -1.93 -0.94
N SER A 121 6.41 -0.68 -1.32
CA SER A 121 5.25 0.08 -0.86
C SER A 121 3.93 -0.64 -1.19
N ILE A 122 3.82 -1.17 -2.41
CA ILE A 122 2.66 -1.98 -2.81
C ILE A 122 2.57 -3.26 -1.96
N ALA A 123 3.70 -3.94 -1.68
CA ALA A 123 3.73 -5.15 -0.84
C ALA A 123 3.21 -4.89 0.58
N CYS A 124 3.56 -3.74 1.16
CA CYS A 124 3.08 -3.34 2.49
C CYS A 124 1.54 -3.21 2.55
N GLU A 125 0.91 -2.84 1.45
CA GLU A 125 -0.55 -2.79 1.38
C GLU A 125 -1.16 -4.14 1.01
N LEU A 126 -0.59 -4.86 0.04
CA LEU A 126 -1.11 -6.15 -0.43
C LEU A 126 -1.01 -7.28 0.59
N VAL A 127 -0.08 -7.22 1.54
CA VAL A 127 0.10 -8.26 2.56
C VAL A 127 -1.18 -8.48 3.38
N THR A 128 -2.03 -7.46 3.51
CA THR A 128 -3.33 -7.55 4.20
C THR A 128 -4.46 -8.10 3.31
N SER A 129 -4.20 -8.41 2.05
CA SER A 129 -5.19 -8.85 1.06
C SER A 129 -6.41 -7.92 0.96
N PRO A 130 -6.21 -6.63 0.70
CA PRO A 130 -7.32 -5.70 0.60
C PRO A 130 -8.23 -6.07 -0.57
N SER A 131 -9.55 -5.92 -0.40
CA SER A 131 -10.52 -6.13 -1.49
C SER A 131 -10.52 -5.00 -2.51
N ILE A 132 -10.06 -3.81 -2.10
CA ILE A 132 -9.93 -2.62 -2.94
C ILE A 132 -8.53 -2.05 -2.70
N LEU A 133 -7.78 -1.83 -3.77
CA LEU A 133 -6.46 -1.19 -3.71
C LEU A 133 -6.46 0.08 -4.56
N PHE A 134 -6.17 1.21 -3.94
CA PHE A 134 -5.92 2.47 -4.62
C PHE A 134 -4.42 2.67 -4.80
N LEU A 135 -4.03 3.00 -6.02
CA LEU A 135 -2.64 3.29 -6.37
C LEU A 135 -2.57 4.68 -6.99
N ASP A 136 -1.86 5.60 -6.35
CA ASP A 136 -1.62 6.93 -6.90
C ASP A 136 -0.29 6.92 -7.66
N GLU A 137 -0.36 7.13 -8.98
CA GLU A 137 0.78 7.11 -9.92
C GLU A 137 1.73 5.90 -9.74
N PRO A 138 1.25 4.64 -9.88
CA PRO A 138 2.06 3.46 -9.55
C PRO A 138 3.28 3.23 -10.46
N THR A 139 3.37 3.94 -11.56
CA THR A 139 4.42 3.80 -12.59
C THR A 139 5.37 4.99 -12.67
N SER A 140 5.19 6.01 -11.82
CA SER A 140 6.12 7.13 -11.70
C SER A 140 7.30 6.72 -10.80
N GLY A 141 8.48 6.53 -11.36
CA GLY A 141 9.72 6.15 -10.67
C GLY A 141 10.83 5.84 -11.63
#